data_39c79fb97697ed82334fbb7eff886b22
#
_entry.id   39c79fb97697ed82334fbb7eff886b22
#
_cell.length_a   1.000
_cell.length_b   1.000
_cell.length_c   1.000
_cell.angle_alpha   90.00
_cell.angle_beta   90.00
_cell.angle_gamma   90.00
#
_symmetry.space_group_name_H-M   'P 1'
#
loop_
_entity.id
_entity.type
_entity.pdbx_description
1 polymer ?
#
loop_
_entity_poly.entity_id
_entity_poly.type
_entity_poly.pdbx_seq_one_letter_code
_entity_poly.pdbx_strand_id
1 'polypeptide(L)'
;MLFTTAALAALAGVAAAKDGRTFAVLRHHNSPLTIGRADPVVSPGQISAHVHTVLGASNFGLSSTGDDLMQSNCTTALIKGDLSAYWFPALYFQDPKDGHFEPVELFYNNIYYFFEGTNDQIKAFPKGLKMVSGDAMRRTPPNTDGSQNLDPSKGPVNPLQWTCPRSGNNYDPPNWPADSDGTKAGIGSKNNKGSGIGFPFANCDGYASPLRMDLHFPSCYNPAAGLENYKENMAFPSSTGNGKQDCPPGWIHVPHIFFEVYWNTPKFADRWEQNKGSQPFVLANGDRTGYSGHGDMIAGWDEKVLQQIIDNCDAGDSGMDKCPGLIGGLNKDAPKCEIPSPVNEKIDGILTKLPGDNPVSGWGVGSAPVINVPAAAPPAGSSSPAAAAPSSSKVASSKTTAINNVKAPATSAAAAPAASPAASAPAPAPPAPGTTKAADSPAAGAPAPTSSDSTSTVWETVTEWSTTTVTPGSDPTATSTPDLTNGTTSTLPDVAGYKYAGCFKDSRDRALVGDIRPNLGEVTNTLCVEHCKSKGFALAGTEYGGQCYCGNSLTGSELIDESECDIPCEGESKETCGGGWALSVYSVDGTAKLVNKVKRHAHNHLALHRRGPSARR
;
A
#
# COMPACT_ATOMS: atom_id res chain seq x y z
N MET A 1 -54.53 -11.18 -40.60
CA MET A 1 -53.07 -11.22 -40.32
C MET A 1 -52.70 -9.95 -39.57
N LEU A 2 -52.62 -10.09 -38.23
CA LEU A 2 -52.14 -9.00 -37.38
C LEU A 2 -50.65 -9.21 -37.17
N PHE A 3 -49.86 -8.26 -37.56
CA PHE A 3 -48.44 -8.20 -37.20
C PHE A 3 -48.28 -7.41 -35.90
N THR A 4 -47.95 -8.10 -34.83
CA THR A 4 -47.52 -7.51 -33.57
C THR A 4 -46.04 -7.21 -33.65
N THR A 5 -45.67 -5.93 -33.78
CA THR A 5 -44.30 -5.43 -33.62
C THR A 5 -43.97 -5.37 -32.13
N ALA A 6 -43.12 -6.28 -31.66
CA ALA A 6 -42.52 -6.22 -30.34
C ALA A 6 -41.40 -5.16 -30.37
N ALA A 7 -41.62 -4.05 -29.70
CA ALA A 7 -40.58 -3.07 -29.45
C ALA A 7 -39.64 -3.61 -28.36
N LEU A 8 -38.39 -3.95 -28.72
CA LEU A 8 -37.31 -4.17 -27.76
C LEU A 8 -36.92 -2.80 -27.21
N ALA A 9 -37.34 -2.51 -25.98
CA ALA A 9 -36.77 -1.40 -25.21
C ALA A 9 -35.40 -1.82 -24.74
N ALA A 10 -34.35 -1.31 -25.39
CA ALA A 10 -32.98 -1.35 -24.87
C ALA A 10 -32.94 -0.47 -23.61
N LEU A 11 -32.92 -1.08 -22.43
CA LEU A 11 -32.53 -0.39 -21.20
C LEU A 11 -31.04 -0.06 -21.32
N ALA A 12 -30.73 1.12 -21.86
CA ALA A 12 -29.45 1.74 -21.62
C ALA A 12 -29.42 2.09 -20.11
N GLY A 13 -28.74 1.28 -19.34
CA GLY A 13 -28.44 1.61 -17.96
C GLY A 13 -27.66 2.92 -17.96
N VAL A 14 -28.28 3.98 -17.50
CA VAL A 14 -27.60 5.25 -17.22
C VAL A 14 -26.71 4.93 -16.02
N ALA A 15 -25.42 4.70 -16.26
CA ALA A 15 -24.46 4.59 -15.19
C ALA A 15 -24.42 5.94 -14.48
N ALA A 16 -24.89 5.96 -13.25
CA ALA A 16 -24.94 7.17 -12.43
C ALA A 16 -23.55 7.54 -11.95
N ALA A 17 -23.26 8.86 -11.97
CA ALA A 17 -22.14 9.44 -11.25
C ALA A 17 -22.18 9.03 -9.76
N LYS A 18 -21.02 8.81 -9.13
CA LYS A 18 -20.97 8.47 -7.71
C LYS A 18 -21.12 9.73 -6.85
N ASP A 19 -22.07 9.71 -5.91
CA ASP A 19 -22.30 10.84 -5.01
C ASP A 19 -21.25 10.93 -3.90
N GLY A 20 -20.68 9.81 -3.47
CA GLY A 20 -19.67 9.71 -2.42
C GLY A 20 -18.57 8.74 -2.77
N ARG A 21 -17.45 8.83 -2.02
CA ARG A 21 -16.32 7.91 -2.12
C ARG A 21 -16.67 6.57 -1.48
N THR A 22 -16.46 5.50 -2.23
CA THR A 22 -16.44 4.12 -1.72
C THR A 22 -15.08 3.50 -1.96
N PHE A 23 -14.74 2.41 -1.30
CA PHE A 23 -13.47 1.72 -1.54
C PHE A 23 -13.51 0.26 -1.12
N ALA A 24 -12.52 -0.51 -1.59
CA ALA A 24 -12.25 -1.86 -1.12
C ALA A 24 -10.76 -2.15 -1.18
N VAL A 25 -10.25 -2.89 -0.19
CA VAL A 25 -8.86 -3.29 -0.12
C VAL A 25 -8.66 -4.61 -0.85
N LEU A 26 -7.87 -4.59 -1.92
CA LEU A 26 -7.38 -5.82 -2.56
C LEU A 26 -6.23 -6.36 -1.72
N ARG A 27 -6.41 -7.57 -1.19
CA ARG A 27 -5.39 -8.29 -0.44
C ARG A 27 -4.68 -9.29 -1.35
N HIS A 28 -3.43 -9.49 -1.04
CA HIS A 28 -2.60 -10.52 -1.63
C HIS A 28 -2.25 -11.58 -0.59
N HIS A 29 -1.87 -12.79 -1.02
CA HIS A 29 -1.22 -13.75 -0.13
C HIS A 29 0.07 -13.15 0.44
N ASN A 30 0.46 -13.57 1.64
CA ASN A 30 1.54 -12.94 2.44
C ASN A 30 2.96 -13.03 1.85
N SER A 31 3.09 -13.51 0.61
CA SER A 31 4.39 -13.60 -0.08
C SER A 31 4.34 -12.84 -1.39
N PRO A 32 5.42 -12.17 -1.79
CA PRO A 32 5.55 -11.65 -3.13
C PRO A 32 5.53 -12.77 -4.18
N LEU A 33 5.09 -12.45 -5.38
CA LEU A 33 5.19 -13.34 -6.53
C LEU A 33 6.65 -13.66 -6.85
N THR A 34 7.49 -12.63 -6.84
CA THR A 34 8.94 -12.73 -7.05
C THR A 34 9.63 -11.45 -6.59
N ILE A 35 10.94 -11.52 -6.38
CA ILE A 35 11.79 -10.35 -6.12
C ILE A 35 12.95 -10.41 -7.13
N GLY A 36 13.22 -9.29 -7.82
CA GLY A 36 14.30 -9.25 -8.80
C GLY A 36 14.32 -7.96 -9.61
N ARG A 37 15.34 -7.80 -10.46
CA ARG A 37 15.48 -6.62 -11.34
C ARG A 37 14.67 -6.80 -12.64
N ALA A 38 13.35 -6.81 -12.49
CA ALA A 38 12.42 -6.90 -13.60
C ALA A 38 11.46 -5.72 -13.59
N ASP A 39 11.25 -5.11 -14.75
CA ASP A 39 10.37 -3.97 -14.94
C ASP A 39 9.92 -3.89 -16.40
N PRO A 40 8.81 -4.55 -16.74
CA PRO A 40 8.30 -4.58 -18.11
C PRO A 40 7.65 -3.26 -18.59
N VAL A 41 7.60 -2.24 -17.71
CA VAL A 41 7.07 -0.92 -18.06
C VAL A 41 8.18 0.04 -18.43
N VAL A 42 9.16 0.24 -17.54
CA VAL A 42 10.24 1.22 -17.75
C VAL A 42 11.41 0.61 -18.53
N SER A 43 11.65 -0.69 -18.38
CA SER A 43 12.76 -1.41 -19.02
C SER A 43 12.31 -2.65 -19.79
N PRO A 44 11.34 -2.57 -20.73
CA PRO A 44 10.77 -3.73 -21.39
C PRO A 44 11.84 -4.56 -22.13
N GLY A 45 11.89 -5.85 -21.82
CA GLY A 45 12.86 -6.79 -22.39
C GLY A 45 14.29 -6.64 -21.89
N GLN A 46 14.55 -5.76 -20.94
CA GLN A 46 15.87 -5.53 -20.36
C GLN A 46 15.84 -5.78 -18.85
N ILE A 47 17.02 -6.00 -18.27
CA ILE A 47 17.19 -6.07 -16.82
C ILE A 47 16.99 -4.67 -16.24
N SER A 48 16.07 -4.53 -15.27
CA SER A 48 15.85 -3.26 -14.59
C SER A 48 17.10 -2.77 -13.85
N ALA A 49 17.22 -1.46 -13.70
CA ALA A 49 18.33 -0.85 -12.97
C ALA A 49 18.37 -1.29 -11.49
N HIS A 50 17.25 -1.56 -10.86
CA HIS A 50 17.16 -1.91 -9.43
C HIS A 50 16.15 -3.03 -9.18
N VAL A 51 16.20 -3.57 -7.95
CA VAL A 51 15.35 -4.69 -7.51
C VAL A 51 13.95 -4.19 -7.17
N HIS A 52 12.95 -4.91 -7.64
CA HIS A 52 11.55 -4.73 -7.29
C HIS A 52 11.01 -5.94 -6.52
N THR A 53 10.09 -5.67 -5.62
CA THR A 53 9.18 -6.66 -5.05
C THR A 53 7.92 -6.66 -5.90
N VAL A 54 7.53 -7.82 -6.42
CA VAL A 54 6.46 -7.99 -7.40
C VAL A 54 5.32 -8.79 -6.80
N LEU A 55 4.09 -8.35 -7.04
CA LEU A 55 2.84 -9.00 -6.68
C LEU A 55 2.03 -9.27 -7.95
N GLY A 56 1.07 -10.18 -7.88
CA GLY A 56 0.10 -10.41 -8.96
C GLY A 56 0.34 -11.72 -9.71
N ALA A 57 0.19 -11.66 -11.02
CA ALA A 57 0.02 -12.80 -11.90
C ALA A 57 1.33 -13.48 -12.32
N SER A 58 1.32 -14.82 -12.43
CA SER A 58 2.51 -15.68 -12.61
C SER A 58 3.22 -15.54 -13.95
N ASN A 59 2.58 -14.98 -14.99
CA ASN A 59 3.26 -14.73 -16.27
C ASN A 59 4.01 -13.38 -16.29
N PHE A 60 4.35 -12.86 -15.11
CA PHE A 60 5.23 -11.71 -14.99
C PHE A 60 6.67 -12.04 -15.40
N GLY A 61 7.29 -11.14 -16.17
CA GLY A 61 8.68 -11.24 -16.63
C GLY A 61 9.16 -9.94 -17.25
N LEU A 62 10.33 -9.96 -17.88
CA LEU A 62 10.96 -8.74 -18.42
C LEU A 62 10.17 -8.04 -19.53
N SER A 63 9.31 -8.75 -20.25
CA SER A 63 8.57 -8.23 -21.41
C SER A 63 7.06 -8.41 -21.29
N SER A 64 6.53 -8.64 -20.11
CA SER A 64 5.12 -8.97 -19.95
C SER A 64 4.20 -7.86 -20.45
N THR A 65 3.17 -8.30 -21.15
CA THR A 65 2.03 -7.49 -21.60
C THR A 65 0.77 -7.86 -20.82
N GLY A 66 -0.29 -7.10 -20.97
CA GLY A 66 -1.58 -7.45 -20.40
C GLY A 66 -2.12 -8.79 -20.92
N ASP A 67 -1.83 -9.13 -22.19
CA ASP A 67 -2.24 -10.41 -22.78
C ASP A 67 -1.47 -11.59 -22.16
N ASP A 68 -0.18 -11.42 -21.87
CA ASP A 68 0.61 -12.43 -21.17
C ASP A 68 0.10 -12.65 -19.76
N LEU A 69 -0.18 -11.58 -19.02
CA LEU A 69 -0.69 -11.65 -17.65
C LEU A 69 -2.03 -12.38 -17.58
N MET A 70 -2.94 -12.13 -18.51
CA MET A 70 -4.24 -12.80 -18.57
C MET A 70 -4.16 -14.31 -18.84
N GLN A 71 -3.00 -14.84 -19.24
CA GLN A 71 -2.75 -16.27 -19.42
C GLN A 71 -2.09 -16.93 -18.19
N SER A 72 -1.97 -16.20 -17.08
CA SER A 72 -1.35 -16.70 -15.86
C SER A 72 -2.14 -17.85 -15.23
N ASN A 73 -1.40 -18.82 -14.72
CA ASN A 73 -2.00 -19.98 -14.03
C ASN A 73 -2.36 -19.68 -12.57
N CYS A 74 -1.74 -18.68 -11.98
CA CYS A 74 -2.04 -18.20 -10.63
C CYS A 74 -1.75 -16.69 -10.48
N THR A 75 -2.24 -16.14 -9.39
CA THR A 75 -1.98 -14.76 -8.94
C THR A 75 -1.85 -14.74 -7.43
N THR A 76 -1.06 -13.81 -6.89
CA THR A 76 -1.03 -13.56 -5.44
C THR A 76 -2.28 -12.85 -4.95
N ALA A 77 -3.09 -12.25 -5.82
CA ALA A 77 -4.32 -11.55 -5.46
C ALA A 77 -5.39 -12.54 -4.96
N LEU A 78 -6.14 -12.15 -3.93
CA LEU A 78 -7.26 -12.96 -3.42
C LEU A 78 -8.46 -13.01 -4.37
N ILE A 79 -8.59 -12.07 -5.29
CA ILE A 79 -9.67 -12.02 -6.28
C ILE A 79 -9.23 -12.73 -7.56
N LYS A 80 -9.94 -13.78 -7.98
CA LYS A 80 -9.59 -14.55 -9.19
C LYS A 80 -9.59 -13.75 -10.49
N GLY A 81 -10.42 -12.70 -10.55
CA GLY A 81 -10.49 -11.82 -11.71
C GLY A 81 -9.33 -10.83 -11.84
N ASP A 82 -8.43 -10.76 -10.83
CA ASP A 82 -7.25 -9.92 -10.89
C ASP A 82 -6.00 -10.73 -11.25
N LEU A 83 -5.59 -10.60 -12.50
CA LEU A 83 -4.33 -11.08 -13.04
C LEU A 83 -3.39 -9.91 -13.38
N SER A 84 -3.56 -8.77 -12.74
CA SER A 84 -2.63 -7.64 -12.85
C SER A 84 -1.26 -7.98 -12.26
N ALA A 85 -0.27 -7.20 -12.61
CA ALA A 85 1.03 -7.19 -11.95
C ALA A 85 1.27 -5.82 -11.31
N TYR A 86 1.81 -5.82 -10.09
CA TYR A 86 2.10 -4.65 -9.28
C TYR A 86 3.51 -4.77 -8.73
N TRP A 87 4.32 -3.72 -8.80
CA TRP A 87 5.65 -3.78 -8.20
C TRP A 87 6.12 -2.43 -7.68
N PHE A 88 7.06 -2.49 -6.76
CA PHE A 88 7.67 -1.35 -6.09
C PHE A 88 9.11 -1.68 -5.72
N PRO A 89 9.99 -0.67 -5.49
CA PRO A 89 11.39 -0.91 -5.18
C PRO A 89 11.55 -1.70 -3.88
N ALA A 90 12.47 -2.66 -3.85
CA ALA A 90 12.86 -3.31 -2.62
C ALA A 90 13.57 -2.34 -1.69
N LEU A 91 13.47 -2.60 -0.37
CA LEU A 91 14.17 -1.84 0.66
C LEU A 91 15.35 -2.64 1.20
N TYR A 92 16.47 -1.97 1.46
CA TYR A 92 17.65 -2.54 2.08
C TYR A 92 18.00 -1.78 3.36
N PHE A 93 18.55 -2.51 4.32
CA PHE A 93 19.23 -1.95 5.49
C PHE A 93 20.72 -1.91 5.18
N GLN A 94 21.35 -0.73 5.31
CA GLN A 94 22.80 -0.59 5.25
C GLN A 94 23.35 -0.54 6.67
N ASP A 95 24.06 -1.58 7.09
CA ASP A 95 24.60 -1.66 8.45
C ASP A 95 25.58 -0.51 8.72
N PRO A 96 25.33 0.35 9.72
CA PRO A 96 26.23 1.46 10.05
C PRO A 96 27.63 1.03 10.51
N LYS A 97 27.81 -0.22 10.93
CA LYS A 97 29.11 -0.72 11.45
C LYS A 97 30.09 -1.07 10.35
N ASP A 98 29.58 -1.72 9.29
CA ASP A 98 30.42 -2.29 8.25
C ASP A 98 29.99 -1.92 6.83
N GLY A 99 28.83 -1.24 6.70
CA GLY A 99 28.29 -0.74 5.43
C GLY A 99 27.72 -1.79 4.50
N HIS A 100 27.62 -3.07 4.93
CA HIS A 100 26.94 -4.10 4.16
C HIS A 100 25.45 -3.85 4.04
N PHE A 101 24.84 -4.42 3.02
CA PHE A 101 23.40 -4.32 2.78
C PHE A 101 22.72 -5.65 3.08
N GLU A 102 21.55 -5.57 3.68
CA GLU A 102 20.64 -6.69 3.89
C GLU A 102 19.25 -6.31 3.40
N PRO A 103 18.53 -7.18 2.68
CA PRO A 103 17.17 -6.89 2.27
C PRO A 103 16.26 -6.77 3.51
N VAL A 104 15.39 -5.78 3.50
CA VAL A 104 14.32 -5.64 4.48
C VAL A 104 13.10 -6.38 3.93
N GLU A 105 12.62 -7.35 4.67
CA GLU A 105 11.48 -8.17 4.26
C GLU A 105 10.21 -7.33 4.12
N LEU A 106 9.40 -7.68 3.14
CA LEU A 106 8.03 -7.22 3.05
C LEU A 106 7.27 -7.76 4.27
N PHE A 107 6.77 -6.87 5.12
CA PHE A 107 5.97 -7.26 6.27
C PHE A 107 4.52 -7.51 5.87
N TYR A 108 3.96 -6.58 5.10
CA TYR A 108 2.58 -6.62 4.68
C TYR A 108 2.35 -5.64 3.53
N ASN A 109 1.33 -5.88 2.73
CA ASN A 109 0.89 -4.92 1.72
C ASN A 109 -0.61 -4.98 1.48
N ASN A 110 -1.17 -3.84 1.17
CA ASN A 110 -2.52 -3.67 0.67
C ASN A 110 -2.50 -2.85 -0.61
N ILE A 111 -3.40 -3.15 -1.52
CA ILE A 111 -3.71 -2.28 -2.65
C ILE A 111 -5.15 -1.82 -2.50
N TYR A 112 -5.32 -0.55 -2.15
CA TYR A 112 -6.65 0.05 -2.05
C TYR A 112 -7.14 0.44 -3.44
N TYR A 113 -8.38 0.16 -3.69
CA TYR A 113 -9.14 0.60 -4.86
C TYR A 113 -10.19 1.58 -4.38
N PHE A 114 -9.97 2.86 -4.65
CA PHE A 114 -10.92 3.91 -4.35
C PHE A 114 -11.78 4.20 -5.57
N PHE A 115 -13.07 4.34 -5.31
CA PHE A 115 -14.07 4.75 -6.27
C PHE A 115 -14.56 6.10 -5.80
N GLU A 116 -13.93 7.16 -6.29
CA GLU A 116 -14.14 8.53 -5.83
C GLU A 116 -15.57 9.01 -6.10
N GLY A 117 -16.03 10.03 -5.37
CA GLY A 117 -17.21 10.80 -5.78
C GLY A 117 -16.89 11.57 -7.06
N THR A 118 -17.69 11.39 -8.12
CA THR A 118 -17.40 11.96 -9.45
C THR A 118 -18.67 12.50 -10.11
N ASN A 119 -18.50 13.40 -11.10
CA ASN A 119 -19.56 13.74 -12.04
C ASN A 119 -19.44 12.92 -13.33
N ASP A 120 -18.25 12.39 -13.63
CA ASP A 120 -18.01 11.42 -14.69
C ASP A 120 -18.24 9.97 -14.22
N GLN A 121 -18.03 9.01 -15.11
CA GLN A 121 -18.23 7.59 -14.80
C GLN A 121 -16.89 6.87 -14.64
N ILE A 122 -16.72 6.18 -13.49
CA ILE A 122 -15.56 5.31 -13.29
C ILE A 122 -15.72 4.01 -14.08
N LYS A 123 -14.73 3.66 -14.88
CA LYS A 123 -14.64 2.45 -15.70
C LYS A 123 -13.56 1.51 -15.17
N ALA A 124 -13.73 0.22 -15.42
CA ALA A 124 -12.66 -0.74 -15.21
C ALA A 124 -11.42 -0.34 -16.01
N PHE A 125 -10.24 -0.73 -15.51
CA PHE A 125 -8.99 -0.53 -16.27
C PHE A 125 -9.05 -1.27 -17.59
N PRO A 126 -8.68 -0.64 -18.71
CA PRO A 126 -8.47 -1.38 -19.94
C PRO A 126 -7.30 -2.33 -19.79
N LYS A 127 -7.47 -3.56 -20.28
CA LYS A 127 -6.44 -4.60 -20.21
C LYS A 127 -5.12 -4.13 -20.81
N GLY A 128 -4.04 -4.32 -20.08
CA GLY A 128 -2.69 -3.94 -20.49
C GLY A 128 -2.32 -2.47 -20.26
N LEU A 129 -3.19 -1.69 -19.61
CA LEU A 129 -2.82 -0.33 -19.21
C LEU A 129 -1.59 -0.38 -18.29
N LYS A 130 -0.53 0.30 -18.71
CA LYS A 130 0.71 0.46 -17.96
C LYS A 130 0.66 1.78 -17.19
N MET A 131 0.92 1.73 -15.89
CA MET A 131 0.92 2.91 -15.02
C MET A 131 2.19 2.94 -14.18
N VAL A 132 2.71 4.16 -13.97
CA VAL A 132 3.82 4.45 -13.06
C VAL A 132 3.41 5.60 -12.17
N SER A 133 3.69 5.50 -10.88
CA SER A 133 3.53 6.60 -9.93
C SER A 133 4.79 6.77 -9.09
N GLY A 134 5.04 8.00 -8.66
CA GLY A 134 6.31 8.38 -8.05
C GLY A 134 7.39 8.70 -9.09
N ASP A 135 8.63 8.88 -8.61
CA ASP A 135 9.77 9.24 -9.47
C ASP A 135 11.05 8.57 -8.94
N ALA A 136 11.46 7.48 -9.59
CA ALA A 136 12.63 6.68 -9.21
C ALA A 136 13.94 7.48 -9.15
N MET A 137 14.01 8.64 -9.82
CA MET A 137 15.19 9.49 -9.87
C MET A 137 15.20 10.62 -8.83
N ARG A 138 14.09 10.82 -8.10
CA ARG A 138 13.97 11.91 -7.15
C ARG A 138 14.91 11.74 -5.95
N ARG A 139 15.62 12.82 -5.60
CA ARG A 139 16.53 12.89 -4.44
C ARG A 139 16.34 14.18 -3.62
N THR A 140 15.32 14.97 -3.98
CA THR A 140 14.97 16.23 -3.32
C THR A 140 13.49 16.20 -2.94
N PRO A 141 13.08 16.91 -1.87
CA PRO A 141 11.70 16.90 -1.43
C PRO A 141 10.78 17.52 -2.50
N PRO A 142 9.58 16.95 -2.73
CA PRO A 142 8.61 17.50 -3.66
C PRO A 142 7.94 18.80 -3.18
N ASN A 143 7.92 19.02 -1.87
CA ASN A 143 7.38 20.23 -1.23
C ASN A 143 8.07 20.47 0.11
N THR A 144 7.67 21.53 0.83
CA THR A 144 8.26 21.98 2.09
C THR A 144 7.36 21.79 3.31
N ASP A 145 6.19 21.15 3.15
CA ASP A 145 5.23 20.97 4.24
C ASP A 145 5.00 19.50 4.65
N GLY A 146 5.70 18.58 4.01
CA GLY A 146 5.66 17.15 4.33
C GLY A 146 4.34 16.45 3.98
N SER A 147 3.47 17.07 3.17
CA SER A 147 2.16 16.55 2.82
C SER A 147 2.10 15.93 1.43
N GLN A 148 1.12 15.06 1.21
CA GLN A 148 0.71 14.64 -0.13
C GLN A 148 -0.14 15.73 -0.79
N ASN A 149 -0.07 15.82 -2.11
CA ASN A 149 -1.01 16.56 -2.93
C ASN A 149 -1.36 15.72 -4.16
N LEU A 150 -2.62 15.29 -4.25
CA LEU A 150 -3.14 14.50 -5.37
C LEU A 150 -3.98 15.34 -6.35
N ASP A 151 -4.20 16.63 -6.03
CA ASP A 151 -5.03 17.52 -6.83
C ASP A 151 -4.14 18.52 -7.58
N PRO A 152 -3.97 18.39 -8.91
CA PRO A 152 -3.14 19.28 -9.69
C PRO A 152 -3.63 20.74 -9.69
N SER A 153 -4.90 20.99 -9.35
CA SER A 153 -5.42 22.37 -9.21
C SER A 153 -4.89 23.09 -7.97
N LYS A 154 -4.34 22.33 -6.99
CA LYS A 154 -3.75 22.86 -5.75
C LYS A 154 -2.24 23.02 -5.78
N GLY A 155 -1.60 22.72 -6.90
CA GLY A 155 -0.17 22.84 -7.08
C GLY A 155 0.48 21.54 -7.56
N PRO A 156 1.82 21.44 -7.51
CA PRO A 156 2.54 20.24 -7.94
C PRO A 156 2.06 18.98 -7.23
N VAL A 157 1.77 17.95 -8.01
CA VAL A 157 1.36 16.66 -7.48
C VAL A 157 2.51 16.01 -6.71
N ASN A 158 2.20 15.48 -5.53
CA ASN A 158 3.07 14.63 -4.74
C ASN A 158 2.29 13.39 -4.27
N PRO A 159 2.43 12.24 -4.96
CA PRO A 159 1.67 11.04 -4.65
C PRO A 159 2.26 10.19 -3.53
N LEU A 160 3.49 10.49 -3.09
CA LEU A 160 4.26 9.69 -2.14
C LEU A 160 4.23 10.29 -0.74
N GLN A 161 4.01 9.44 0.26
CA GLN A 161 4.22 9.74 1.67
C GLN A 161 4.83 8.51 2.37
N TRP A 162 5.59 8.75 3.43
CA TRP A 162 6.04 7.72 4.35
C TRP A 162 5.25 7.82 5.64
N THR A 163 4.80 6.67 6.16
CA THR A 163 4.14 6.58 7.46
C THR A 163 5.00 5.73 8.39
N CYS A 164 5.22 6.25 9.58
CA CYS A 164 6.05 5.66 10.64
C CYS A 164 5.25 5.64 11.94
N PRO A 165 4.35 4.68 12.13
CA PRO A 165 3.60 4.54 13.38
C PRO A 165 4.54 4.26 14.55
N ARG A 166 4.18 4.76 15.73
CA ARG A 166 4.93 4.57 16.97
C ARG A 166 4.05 3.88 18.01
N SER A 167 4.66 3.02 18.80
CA SER A 167 4.00 2.35 19.93
C SER A 167 3.34 3.36 20.86
N GLY A 168 2.06 3.12 21.17
CA GLY A 168 1.28 4.02 22.03
C GLY A 168 1.01 5.40 21.45
N ASN A 169 1.18 5.60 20.14
CA ASN A 169 1.08 6.90 19.47
C ASN A 169 1.99 7.99 20.08
N ASN A 170 3.10 7.57 20.67
CA ASN A 170 4.08 8.48 21.25
C ASN A 170 5.05 8.99 20.19
N TYR A 171 4.90 10.24 19.78
CA TYR A 171 5.74 10.93 18.81
C TYR A 171 6.69 11.96 19.48
N ASP A 172 7.19 11.66 20.67
CA ASP A 172 8.22 12.42 21.35
C ASP A 172 9.44 11.50 21.65
N PRO A 173 10.61 11.73 21.01
CA PRO A 173 10.89 12.74 19.99
C PRO A 173 10.13 12.46 18.67
N PRO A 174 9.91 13.49 17.82
CA PRO A 174 9.17 13.33 16.57
C PRO A 174 9.91 12.44 15.57
N ASN A 175 9.20 11.78 14.68
CA ASN A 175 9.78 10.89 13.65
C ASN A 175 10.66 11.63 12.64
N TRP A 176 10.32 12.88 12.35
CA TRP A 176 11.07 13.79 11.46
C TRP A 176 11.46 15.04 12.24
N PRO A 177 12.66 15.60 11.99
CA PRO A 177 13.06 16.87 12.60
C PRO A 177 12.07 17.99 12.29
N ALA A 178 11.69 18.76 13.31
CA ALA A 178 10.66 19.79 13.17
C ALA A 178 11.09 20.98 12.28
N ASP A 179 12.39 21.19 12.12
CA ASP A 179 13.04 22.26 11.37
C ASP A 179 13.64 21.80 10.04
N SER A 180 13.33 20.55 9.61
CA SER A 180 13.90 20.02 8.36
C SER A 180 13.34 20.74 7.14
N ASP A 181 14.26 21.15 6.27
CA ASP A 181 13.97 21.67 4.92
C ASP A 181 14.04 20.57 3.83
N GLY A 182 14.25 19.31 4.24
CA GLY A 182 14.34 18.16 3.34
C GLY A 182 15.70 17.93 2.68
N THR A 183 16.71 18.77 2.94
CA THR A 183 18.04 18.62 2.33
C THR A 183 18.97 17.69 3.09
N LYS A 184 18.72 17.50 4.40
CA LYS A 184 19.52 16.66 5.31
C LYS A 184 18.70 15.63 6.05
N ALA A 185 17.38 15.73 5.98
CA ALA A 185 16.41 14.88 6.63
C ALA A 185 15.08 14.94 5.86
N GLY A 186 14.19 13.98 6.08
CA GLY A 186 12.81 14.05 5.61
C GLY A 186 12.04 15.17 6.32
N ILE A 187 10.87 15.51 5.79
CA ILE A 187 9.99 16.56 6.30
C ILE A 187 8.73 15.91 6.87
N GLY A 188 8.46 16.13 8.16
CA GLY A 188 7.21 15.65 8.78
C GLY A 188 5.99 16.41 8.29
N SER A 189 4.87 15.71 8.17
CA SER A 189 3.58 16.34 7.85
C SER A 189 3.11 17.21 9.02
N LYS A 190 2.69 18.43 8.72
CA LYS A 190 2.12 19.36 9.71
C LYS A 190 0.80 18.86 10.31
N ASN A 191 0.08 18.01 9.58
CA ASN A 191 -1.25 17.54 9.94
C ASN A 191 -1.25 16.13 10.55
N ASN A 192 -0.16 15.36 10.40
CA ASN A 192 -0.06 13.99 10.89
C ASN A 192 1.36 13.69 11.36
N LYS A 193 1.57 13.61 12.68
CA LYS A 193 2.87 13.33 13.30
C LYS A 193 3.48 11.98 12.90
N GLY A 194 2.62 11.03 12.51
CA GLY A 194 3.03 9.70 12.06
C GLY A 194 3.47 9.64 10.59
N SER A 195 3.33 10.73 9.82
CA SER A 195 3.60 10.75 8.38
C SER A 195 4.53 11.89 7.98
N GLY A 196 5.19 11.72 6.83
CA GLY A 196 6.07 12.73 6.26
C GLY A 196 6.52 12.35 4.84
N ILE A 197 7.34 13.18 4.25
CA ILE A 197 8.04 12.90 2.98
C ILE A 197 9.51 12.62 3.23
N GLY A 198 10.04 11.61 2.56
CA GLY A 198 11.35 11.05 2.87
C GLY A 198 11.34 10.18 4.13
N PHE A 199 12.42 9.43 4.35
CA PHE A 199 12.52 8.50 5.46
C PHE A 199 12.49 9.19 6.83
N PRO A 200 11.85 8.59 7.84
CA PRO A 200 11.92 9.04 9.23
C PRO A 200 13.28 8.69 9.85
N PHE A 201 13.62 9.33 10.97
CA PHE A 201 14.80 9.00 11.79
C PHE A 201 14.45 8.20 13.06
N ALA A 202 13.21 7.86 13.23
CA ALA A 202 12.73 7.03 14.32
C ALA A 202 12.57 5.57 13.90
N ASN A 203 12.60 4.67 14.87
CA ASN A 203 12.11 3.32 14.66
C ASN A 203 10.59 3.36 14.52
N CYS A 204 10.06 2.77 13.45
CA CYS A 204 8.64 2.64 13.21
C CYS A 204 8.15 1.37 13.90
N ASP A 205 7.91 1.45 15.20
CA ASP A 205 7.57 0.33 16.08
C ASP A 205 6.08 0.24 16.41
N GLY A 206 5.25 0.94 15.66
CA GLY A 206 3.80 0.84 15.78
C GLY A 206 3.35 -0.59 15.52
N TYR A 207 2.46 -1.08 16.38
CA TYR A 207 1.95 -2.44 16.30
C TYR A 207 1.39 -2.77 14.91
N ALA A 208 1.81 -3.90 14.34
CA ALA A 208 1.46 -4.37 13.00
C ALA A 208 1.60 -3.31 11.89
N SER A 209 2.38 -2.27 12.14
CA SER A 209 2.54 -1.14 11.23
C SER A 209 3.97 -0.59 11.29
N PRO A 210 4.99 -1.34 10.82
CA PRO A 210 6.34 -0.83 10.70
C PRO A 210 6.44 0.27 9.64
N LEU A 211 7.62 0.64 9.19
CA LEU A 211 7.79 1.66 8.14
C LEU A 211 6.94 1.35 6.91
N ARG A 212 6.11 2.31 6.51
CA ARG A 212 5.15 2.17 5.42
C ARG A 212 5.37 3.20 4.33
N MET A 213 5.37 2.75 3.10
CA MET A 213 5.26 3.60 1.92
C MET A 213 3.79 3.73 1.53
N ASP A 214 3.32 4.95 1.38
CA ASP A 214 1.99 5.34 0.94
C ASP A 214 2.12 5.96 -0.44
N LEU A 215 1.71 5.23 -1.48
CA LEU A 215 1.86 5.68 -2.86
C LEU A 215 0.53 5.63 -3.61
N HIS A 216 0.06 6.79 -4.04
CA HIS A 216 -1.15 6.95 -4.82
C HIS A 216 -0.86 6.96 -6.31
N PHE A 217 -1.74 6.36 -7.11
CA PHE A 217 -1.66 6.34 -8.56
C PHE A 217 -2.67 7.30 -9.19
N PRO A 218 -2.36 7.87 -10.34
CA PRO A 218 -3.31 8.67 -11.09
C PRO A 218 -4.50 7.82 -11.57
N SER A 219 -5.69 8.41 -11.66
CA SER A 219 -6.93 7.73 -12.01
C SER A 219 -7.62 8.24 -13.27
N CYS A 220 -6.97 9.11 -14.03
CA CYS A 220 -7.47 9.57 -15.32
C CYS A 220 -6.62 8.99 -16.45
N TYR A 221 -7.21 8.11 -17.26
CA TYR A 221 -6.56 7.51 -18.43
C TYR A 221 -6.82 8.32 -19.69
N ASN A 222 -5.77 8.63 -20.44
CA ASN A 222 -5.80 9.29 -21.73
C ASN A 222 -5.79 8.27 -22.87
N PRO A 223 -6.92 7.96 -23.54
CA PRO A 223 -6.93 6.99 -24.62
C PRO A 223 -6.07 7.40 -25.84
N ALA A 224 -5.88 8.70 -26.04
CA ALA A 224 -5.07 9.21 -27.16
C ALA A 224 -3.57 8.91 -27.01
N ALA A 225 -3.07 8.75 -25.77
CA ALA A 225 -1.70 8.36 -25.51
C ALA A 225 -1.46 6.84 -25.62
N GLY A 226 -2.54 6.05 -25.57
CA GLY A 226 -2.49 4.59 -25.63
C GLY A 226 -2.12 3.94 -24.29
N LEU A 227 -2.12 2.59 -24.27
CA LEU A 227 -1.97 1.81 -23.03
C LEU A 227 -0.54 1.77 -22.49
N GLU A 228 0.45 1.88 -23.40
CA GLU A 228 1.86 1.64 -23.06
C GLU A 228 2.67 2.91 -22.78
N ASN A 229 2.17 4.07 -23.18
CA ASN A 229 2.88 5.34 -22.98
C ASN A 229 2.69 5.86 -21.55
N TYR A 230 3.24 5.14 -20.58
CA TYR A 230 3.08 5.41 -19.13
C TYR A 230 3.48 6.83 -18.71
N LYS A 231 4.22 7.57 -19.56
CA LYS A 231 4.64 8.96 -19.27
C LYS A 231 3.54 9.98 -19.52
N GLU A 232 2.56 9.66 -20.37
CA GLU A 232 1.55 10.60 -20.84
C GLU A 232 0.13 10.05 -20.76
N ASN A 233 -0.01 8.74 -20.46
CA ASN A 233 -1.31 8.07 -20.51
C ASN A 233 -2.14 8.25 -19.25
N MET A 234 -1.57 8.77 -18.16
CA MET A 234 -2.27 8.92 -16.88
C MET A 234 -2.09 10.32 -16.28
N ALA A 235 -3.14 10.80 -15.61
CA ALA A 235 -3.11 12.01 -14.81
C ALA A 235 -3.93 11.85 -13.52
N PHE A 236 -3.63 12.67 -12.51
CA PHE A 236 -4.49 12.80 -11.33
C PHE A 236 -5.73 13.63 -11.67
N PRO A 237 -6.91 13.30 -11.10
CA PRO A 237 -8.11 14.08 -11.28
C PRO A 237 -8.01 15.42 -10.54
N SER A 238 -8.84 16.37 -10.92
CA SER A 238 -8.98 17.65 -10.23
C SER A 238 -10.27 17.74 -9.45
N SER A 239 -10.25 18.45 -8.31
CA SER A 239 -11.44 18.70 -7.53
C SER A 239 -12.42 19.60 -8.30
N THR A 240 -13.66 19.15 -8.40
CA THR A 240 -14.78 19.90 -9.00
C THR A 240 -15.75 20.46 -7.95
N GLY A 241 -15.36 20.37 -6.67
CA GLY A 241 -16.17 20.79 -5.53
C GLY A 241 -17.07 19.69 -4.98
N ASN A 242 -17.66 19.92 -3.83
CA ASN A 242 -18.57 19.00 -3.13
C ASN A 242 -17.98 17.59 -2.91
N GLY A 243 -16.66 17.48 -2.74
CA GLY A 243 -15.97 16.20 -2.56
C GLY A 243 -15.81 15.36 -3.83
N LYS A 244 -16.16 15.91 -4.99
CA LYS A 244 -16.04 15.22 -6.28
C LYS A 244 -14.73 15.57 -6.98
N GLN A 245 -14.22 14.58 -7.72
CA GLN A 245 -12.99 14.67 -8.50
C GLN A 245 -13.26 14.12 -9.90
N ASP A 246 -12.99 14.91 -10.92
CA ASP A 246 -13.25 14.53 -12.31
C ASP A 246 -11.98 14.56 -13.16
N CYS A 247 -11.98 13.76 -14.19
CA CYS A 247 -10.93 13.71 -15.18
C CYS A 247 -11.04 14.84 -16.23
N PRO A 248 -9.95 15.18 -16.92
CA PRO A 248 -10.01 16.08 -18.05
C PRO A 248 -11.00 15.60 -19.13
N PRO A 249 -11.65 16.50 -19.88
CA PRO A 249 -12.57 16.11 -20.95
C PRO A 249 -11.94 15.14 -21.95
N GLY A 250 -12.64 14.06 -22.26
CA GLY A 250 -12.18 13.02 -23.20
C GLY A 250 -11.26 11.95 -22.58
N TRP A 251 -10.91 12.08 -21.30
CA TRP A 251 -10.19 11.06 -20.54
C TRP A 251 -11.19 10.10 -19.88
N ILE A 252 -10.73 8.91 -19.57
CA ILE A 252 -11.51 7.87 -18.90
C ILE A 252 -11.14 7.85 -17.43
N HIS A 253 -12.10 8.03 -16.55
CA HIS A 253 -11.90 7.85 -15.11
C HIS A 253 -11.84 6.35 -14.82
N VAL A 254 -10.76 5.91 -14.18
CA VAL A 254 -10.51 4.54 -13.73
C VAL A 254 -10.35 4.54 -12.20
N PRO A 255 -10.38 3.39 -11.51
CA PRO A 255 -10.17 3.37 -10.07
C PRO A 255 -8.86 4.06 -9.66
N HIS A 256 -8.93 4.85 -8.61
CA HIS A 256 -7.75 5.38 -7.97
C HIS A 256 -7.15 4.28 -7.08
N ILE A 257 -5.96 3.81 -7.39
CA ILE A 257 -5.27 2.82 -6.56
C ILE A 257 -4.23 3.47 -5.65
N PHE A 258 -4.07 2.85 -4.49
CA PHE A 258 -3.12 3.28 -3.47
C PHE A 258 -2.37 2.06 -2.96
N PHE A 259 -1.04 2.08 -3.07
CA PHE A 259 -0.17 1.06 -2.49
C PHE A 259 0.16 1.43 -1.05
N GLU A 260 -0.17 0.54 -0.15
CA GLU A 260 0.20 0.58 1.25
C GLU A 260 1.20 -0.55 1.49
N VAL A 261 2.50 -0.22 1.51
CA VAL A 261 3.58 -1.20 1.57
C VAL A 261 4.35 -1.07 2.87
N TYR A 262 4.40 -2.12 3.68
CA TYR A 262 5.08 -2.17 4.96
C TYR A 262 6.34 -3.01 4.89
N TRP A 263 7.45 -2.50 5.42
CA TRP A 263 8.70 -3.25 5.57
C TRP A 263 9.05 -3.52 7.03
N ASN A 264 9.56 -4.71 7.32
CA ASN A 264 9.89 -5.16 8.67
C ASN A 264 11.17 -4.49 9.20
N THR A 265 11.14 -3.16 9.28
CA THR A 265 12.24 -2.34 9.80
C THR A 265 12.52 -2.55 11.30
N PRO A 266 11.55 -2.96 12.16
CA PRO A 266 11.83 -3.28 13.56
C PRO A 266 12.87 -4.38 13.77
N LYS A 267 13.05 -5.31 12.83
CA LYS A 267 14.13 -6.33 12.90
C LYS A 267 15.54 -5.76 12.99
N PHE A 268 15.73 -4.49 12.65
CA PHE A 268 17.02 -3.80 12.64
C PHE A 268 17.14 -2.74 13.74
N ALA A 269 16.14 -2.63 14.64
CA ALA A 269 16.03 -1.50 15.57
C ALA A 269 17.20 -1.37 16.53
N ASP A 270 17.85 -2.47 16.93
CA ASP A 270 19.01 -2.53 17.84
C ASP A 270 20.35 -2.34 17.13
N ARG A 271 20.36 -2.22 15.80
CA ARG A 271 21.58 -2.14 14.97
C ARG A 271 21.95 -0.72 14.56
N TRP A 272 21.17 0.30 14.94
CA TRP A 272 21.43 1.70 14.60
C TRP A 272 20.92 2.67 15.68
N GLU A 273 21.53 3.87 15.71
CA GLU A 273 21.12 4.92 16.65
C GLU A 273 19.98 5.76 16.09
N GLN A 274 18.80 5.62 16.71
CA GLN A 274 17.59 6.30 16.29
C GLN A 274 17.54 7.74 16.76
N ASN A 275 16.84 8.60 16.02
CA ASN A 275 16.67 10.03 16.36
C ASN A 275 17.98 10.82 16.47
N LYS A 276 19.04 10.37 15.78
CA LYS A 276 20.37 11.00 15.74
C LYS A 276 20.72 11.66 14.41
N GLY A 277 19.70 11.98 13.60
CA GLY A 277 19.89 12.68 12.33
C GLY A 277 20.41 11.81 11.18
N SER A 278 20.37 10.49 11.33
CA SER A 278 20.66 9.52 10.27
C SER A 278 19.68 8.35 10.35
N GLN A 279 19.51 7.66 9.24
CA GLN A 279 18.73 6.44 9.14
C GLN A 279 19.43 5.45 8.19
N PRO A 280 19.33 4.12 8.41
CA PRO A 280 20.12 3.13 7.67
C PRO A 280 19.43 2.56 6.44
N PHE A 281 18.19 2.92 6.17
CA PHE A 281 17.42 2.29 5.08
C PHE A 281 17.72 2.95 3.74
N VAL A 282 17.77 2.12 2.68
CA VAL A 282 18.11 2.53 1.32
C VAL A 282 17.17 1.80 0.36
N LEU A 283 16.48 2.51 -0.53
CA LEU A 283 15.75 1.87 -1.62
C LEU A 283 16.72 1.23 -2.61
N ALA A 284 16.30 0.17 -3.27
CA ALA A 284 17.13 -0.62 -4.19
C ALA A 284 17.80 0.21 -5.31
N ASN A 285 17.24 1.37 -5.66
CA ASN A 285 17.81 2.34 -6.59
C ASN A 285 18.89 3.25 -5.99
N GLY A 286 19.36 2.94 -4.78
CA GLY A 286 20.42 3.66 -4.07
C GLY A 286 19.96 4.91 -3.30
N ASP A 287 18.66 5.15 -3.20
CA ASP A 287 18.13 6.33 -2.52
C ASP A 287 18.05 6.15 -1.01
N ARG A 288 18.77 6.98 -0.26
CA ARG A 288 18.69 7.08 1.21
C ARG A 288 17.70 8.12 1.69
N THR A 289 17.09 8.87 0.80
CA THR A 289 16.14 9.92 1.21
C THR A 289 14.73 9.42 1.33
N GLY A 290 14.38 8.34 0.63
CA GLY A 290 13.02 7.86 0.47
C GLY A 290 12.17 8.71 -0.48
N TYR A 291 12.71 9.77 -1.08
CA TYR A 291 11.96 10.61 -2.02
C TYR A 291 11.63 9.91 -3.34
N SER A 292 12.40 8.89 -3.69
CA SER A 292 12.22 8.11 -4.91
C SER A 292 11.29 6.90 -4.77
N GLY A 293 10.51 6.82 -3.71
CA GLY A 293 9.46 5.82 -3.62
C GLY A 293 8.56 5.90 -4.86
N HIS A 294 8.36 4.77 -5.51
CA HIS A 294 7.56 4.66 -6.73
C HIS A 294 6.90 3.29 -6.79
N GLY A 295 6.00 3.13 -7.73
CA GLY A 295 5.34 1.86 -7.99
C GLY A 295 4.79 1.83 -9.40
N ASP A 296 4.62 0.62 -9.88
CA ASP A 296 4.27 0.33 -11.25
C ASP A 296 3.15 -0.71 -11.30
N MET A 297 2.39 -0.68 -12.38
CA MET A 297 1.30 -1.62 -12.61
C MET A 297 1.13 -1.91 -14.09
N ILE A 298 0.80 -3.16 -14.41
CA ILE A 298 0.16 -3.54 -15.68
C ILE A 298 -1.22 -4.11 -15.33
N ALA A 299 -2.26 -3.50 -15.85
CA ALA A 299 -3.63 -3.96 -15.61
C ALA A 299 -3.90 -5.29 -16.33
N GLY A 300 -4.34 -6.28 -15.56
CA GLY A 300 -4.74 -7.62 -16.01
C GLY A 300 -6.06 -8.05 -15.37
N TRP A 301 -6.98 -7.14 -15.18
CA TRP A 301 -8.30 -7.44 -14.66
C TRP A 301 -9.23 -8.06 -15.71
N ASP A 302 -10.07 -9.00 -15.28
CA ASP A 302 -11.34 -9.19 -15.96
C ASP A 302 -12.18 -7.92 -15.78
N GLU A 303 -12.39 -7.19 -16.87
CA GLU A 303 -13.06 -5.88 -16.84
C GLU A 303 -14.48 -5.95 -16.27
N LYS A 304 -15.18 -7.09 -16.46
CA LYS A 304 -16.54 -7.26 -15.93
C LYS A 304 -16.53 -7.45 -14.41
N VAL A 305 -15.54 -8.18 -13.91
CA VAL A 305 -15.36 -8.37 -12.46
C VAL A 305 -15.02 -7.03 -11.80
N LEU A 306 -14.06 -6.29 -12.36
CA LEU A 306 -13.68 -5.00 -11.81
C LEU A 306 -14.82 -3.98 -11.90
N GLN A 307 -15.56 -3.92 -13.03
CA GLN A 307 -16.68 -3.00 -13.16
C GLN A 307 -17.81 -3.33 -12.16
N GLN A 308 -18.07 -4.61 -11.93
CA GLN A 308 -19.04 -5.03 -10.92
C GLN A 308 -18.62 -4.59 -9.50
N ILE A 309 -17.32 -4.65 -9.19
CA ILE A 309 -16.77 -4.16 -7.92
C ILE A 309 -16.93 -2.63 -7.83
N ILE A 310 -16.57 -1.89 -8.87
CA ILE A 310 -16.71 -0.43 -8.93
C ILE A 310 -18.16 0.00 -8.65
N ASP A 311 -19.09 -0.70 -9.26
CA ASP A 311 -20.51 -0.31 -9.23
C ASP A 311 -21.19 -0.66 -7.89
N ASN A 312 -20.74 -1.71 -7.19
CA ASN A 312 -21.50 -2.29 -6.08
C ASN A 312 -20.72 -2.41 -4.76
N CYS A 313 -19.41 -2.17 -4.73
CA CYS A 313 -18.63 -2.44 -3.54
C CYS A 313 -18.31 -1.19 -2.70
N ASP A 314 -18.52 -1.33 -1.39
CA ASP A 314 -18.04 -0.43 -0.35
C ASP A 314 -17.61 -1.26 0.88
N ALA A 315 -16.79 -2.29 0.61
CA ALA A 315 -16.33 -3.19 1.66
C ALA A 315 -15.25 -2.55 2.55
N GLY A 316 -14.64 -1.46 2.08
CA GLY A 316 -13.63 -0.73 2.83
C GLY A 316 -12.46 -1.61 3.27
N ASP A 317 -12.04 -1.42 4.51
CA ASP A 317 -10.97 -2.20 5.15
C ASP A 317 -11.35 -3.68 5.40
N SER A 318 -12.63 -4.06 5.30
CA SER A 318 -13.04 -5.46 5.39
C SER A 318 -12.50 -6.31 4.23
N GLY A 319 -12.12 -5.65 3.15
CA GLY A 319 -11.46 -6.25 2.00
C GLY A 319 -12.36 -6.50 0.80
N MET A 320 -11.76 -6.49 -0.37
CA MET A 320 -12.45 -6.67 -1.65
C MET A 320 -13.09 -8.06 -1.78
N ASP A 321 -12.60 -9.05 -1.05
CA ASP A 321 -13.19 -10.38 -0.95
C ASP A 321 -14.57 -10.41 -0.27
N LYS A 322 -14.97 -9.30 0.37
CA LYS A 322 -16.31 -9.11 0.96
C LYS A 322 -17.24 -8.29 0.05
N CYS A 323 -16.83 -7.93 -1.14
CA CYS A 323 -17.69 -7.25 -2.10
C CYS A 323 -18.89 -8.11 -2.48
N PRO A 324 -20.10 -7.56 -2.61
CA PRO A 324 -21.28 -8.33 -3.00
C PRO A 324 -21.17 -8.82 -4.45
N GLY A 325 -21.62 -10.05 -4.70
CA GLY A 325 -21.79 -10.57 -6.05
C GLY A 325 -20.53 -10.78 -6.86
N LEU A 326 -19.38 -11.05 -6.20
CA LEU A 326 -18.10 -11.27 -6.87
C LEU A 326 -18.19 -12.35 -7.96
N ILE A 327 -17.96 -11.93 -9.21
CA ILE A 327 -17.87 -12.81 -10.37
C ILE A 327 -16.51 -13.51 -10.36
N GLY A 328 -16.46 -14.81 -10.66
CA GLY A 328 -15.22 -15.60 -10.75
C GLY A 328 -14.71 -16.15 -9.42
N GLY A 329 -15.08 -15.56 -8.28
CA GLY A 329 -14.75 -16.08 -6.95
C GLY A 329 -13.37 -15.70 -6.44
N LEU A 330 -12.91 -16.42 -5.40
CA LEU A 330 -11.71 -16.10 -4.60
C LEU A 330 -10.62 -17.16 -4.76
N ASN A 331 -9.36 -16.75 -4.51
CA ASN A 331 -8.18 -17.59 -4.47
C ASN A 331 -7.79 -18.03 -3.04
N LYS A 332 -8.72 -18.08 -2.08
CA LYS A 332 -8.42 -18.37 -0.67
C LYS A 332 -7.64 -19.66 -0.45
N ASP A 333 -8.02 -20.72 -1.19
CA ASP A 333 -7.40 -22.05 -1.07
C ASP A 333 -6.38 -22.33 -2.19
N ALA A 334 -5.96 -21.30 -2.93
CA ALA A 334 -4.99 -21.49 -3.99
C ALA A 334 -3.60 -21.79 -3.41
N PRO A 335 -2.83 -22.68 -4.04
CA PRO A 335 -1.42 -22.84 -3.70
C PRO A 335 -0.69 -21.48 -3.78
N LYS A 336 0.35 -21.34 -2.97
CA LYS A 336 1.24 -20.18 -3.02
C LYS A 336 1.65 -19.89 -4.48
N CYS A 337 1.37 -18.68 -4.95
CA CYS A 337 1.74 -18.27 -6.29
C CYS A 337 3.09 -17.58 -6.24
N GLU A 338 4.14 -18.28 -6.66
CA GLU A 338 5.52 -17.78 -6.70
C GLU A 338 6.16 -18.20 -8.01
N ILE A 339 7.05 -17.37 -8.52
CA ILE A 339 7.89 -17.67 -9.69
C ILE A 339 9.35 -17.37 -9.37
N PRO A 340 10.31 -18.06 -10.00
CA PRO A 340 11.72 -17.69 -9.91
C PRO A 340 11.94 -16.26 -10.38
N SER A 341 12.96 -15.58 -9.82
CA SER A 341 13.35 -14.27 -10.33
C SER A 341 13.67 -14.36 -11.83
N PRO A 342 13.14 -13.46 -12.66
CA PRO A 342 13.50 -13.37 -14.07
C PRO A 342 14.99 -13.11 -14.33
N VAL A 343 15.72 -12.65 -13.31
CA VAL A 343 17.16 -12.36 -13.37
C VAL A 343 17.87 -13.22 -12.33
N ASN A 344 18.81 -14.05 -12.78
CA ASN A 344 19.61 -14.88 -11.89
C ASN A 344 20.79 -14.07 -11.32
N GLU A 345 20.57 -13.43 -10.18
CA GLU A 345 21.58 -12.67 -9.44
C GLU A 345 21.34 -12.78 -7.92
N LYS A 346 22.39 -12.49 -7.13
CA LYS A 346 22.27 -12.48 -5.67
C LYS A 346 21.65 -11.14 -5.22
N ILE A 347 20.45 -11.21 -4.66
CA ILE A 347 19.69 -10.06 -4.16
C ILE A 347 19.43 -10.10 -2.64
N ASP A 348 19.80 -11.18 -1.99
CA ASP A 348 19.52 -11.51 -0.59
C ASP A 348 20.79 -11.82 0.22
N GLY A 349 20.61 -12.04 1.54
CA GLY A 349 21.68 -12.22 2.49
C GLY A 349 22.54 -10.96 2.64
N ILE A 350 23.79 -11.13 3.06
CA ILE A 350 24.73 -10.02 3.22
C ILE A 350 25.36 -9.67 1.86
N LEU A 351 25.21 -8.40 1.46
CA LEU A 351 25.69 -7.87 0.19
C LEU A 351 26.71 -6.75 0.46
N THR A 352 27.77 -6.68 -0.35
CA THR A 352 28.77 -5.59 -0.28
C THR A 352 28.35 -4.34 -1.08
N LYS A 353 27.36 -4.49 -1.97
CA LYS A 353 26.80 -3.44 -2.82
C LYS A 353 25.35 -3.78 -3.15
N LEU A 354 24.56 -2.77 -3.52
CA LEU A 354 23.21 -2.98 -4.01
C LEU A 354 23.22 -3.72 -5.36
N PRO A 355 22.25 -4.62 -5.62
CA PRO A 355 22.12 -5.25 -6.92
C PRO A 355 21.98 -4.21 -8.04
N GLY A 356 22.62 -4.47 -9.19
CA GLY A 356 22.68 -3.50 -10.28
C GLY A 356 23.73 -2.40 -10.10
N ASP A 357 24.58 -2.51 -9.10
CA ASP A 357 25.65 -1.54 -8.78
C ASP A 357 25.16 -0.10 -8.56
N ASN A 358 23.93 0.03 -8.04
CA ASN A 358 23.33 1.32 -7.76
C ASN A 358 24.14 2.07 -6.69
N PRO A 359 24.70 3.26 -7.02
CA PRO A 359 25.42 4.05 -6.03
C PRO A 359 24.44 4.60 -5.00
N VAL A 360 24.83 4.50 -3.73
CA VAL A 360 24.04 5.10 -2.64
C VAL A 360 24.19 6.61 -2.68
N SER A 361 23.07 7.32 -2.61
CA SER A 361 23.00 8.78 -2.64
C SER A 361 21.96 9.31 -1.66
N GLY A 362 22.09 10.56 -1.26
CA GLY A 362 21.20 11.21 -0.31
C GLY A 362 21.87 11.55 1.02
N TRP A 363 21.10 11.67 2.09
CA TRP A 363 21.60 12.14 3.39
C TRP A 363 22.63 11.18 3.98
N GLY A 364 23.71 11.73 4.52
CA GLY A 364 24.78 10.96 5.17
C GLY A 364 25.68 10.17 4.21
N VAL A 365 25.55 10.36 2.90
CA VAL A 365 26.49 9.80 1.92
C VAL A 365 27.84 10.53 2.05
N GLY A 366 28.90 9.75 2.25
CA GLY A 366 30.26 10.28 2.54
C GLY A 366 30.68 10.07 3.99
N SER A 367 29.77 9.73 4.89
CA SER A 367 30.07 9.40 6.29
C SER A 367 30.18 7.90 6.55
N ALA A 368 29.81 7.04 5.58
CA ALA A 368 29.97 5.59 5.71
C ALA A 368 31.45 5.21 5.55
N PRO A 369 32.01 4.36 6.43
CA PRO A 369 33.36 3.87 6.27
C PRO A 369 33.49 3.17 4.91
N VAL A 370 34.56 3.49 4.18
CA VAL A 370 34.95 2.74 2.98
C VAL A 370 35.29 1.33 3.44
N ILE A 371 34.45 0.36 3.06
CA ILE A 371 34.67 -1.03 3.44
C ILE A 371 35.82 -1.57 2.62
N ASN A 372 36.99 -1.72 3.23
CA ASN A 372 37.99 -2.64 2.76
C ASN A 372 37.59 -4.05 3.20
N VAL A 373 36.69 -4.70 2.43
CA VAL A 373 36.42 -6.11 2.62
C VAL A 373 37.61 -6.88 2.04
N PRO A 374 38.36 -7.66 2.83
CA PRO A 374 39.29 -8.61 2.26
C PRO A 374 38.48 -9.54 1.35
N ALA A 375 38.92 -9.73 0.11
CA ALA A 375 38.29 -10.66 -0.80
C ALA A 375 38.15 -12.00 -0.06
N ALA A 376 36.92 -12.52 0.06
CA ALA A 376 36.65 -13.81 0.66
C ALA A 376 37.54 -14.84 -0.04
N ALA A 377 38.36 -15.56 0.72
CA ALA A 377 39.16 -16.63 0.20
C ALA A 377 38.23 -17.63 -0.53
N PRO A 378 38.60 -18.08 -1.74
CA PRO A 378 37.78 -19.05 -2.44
C PRO A 378 37.61 -20.29 -1.55
N PRO A 379 36.44 -20.94 -1.54
CA PRO A 379 36.23 -22.15 -0.74
C PRO A 379 37.24 -23.19 -1.14
N ALA A 380 37.92 -23.80 -0.16
CA ALA A 380 38.88 -24.84 -0.35
C ALA A 380 38.28 -25.97 -1.19
N GLY A 381 38.80 -26.12 -2.40
CA GLY A 381 38.31 -27.09 -3.36
C GLY A 381 38.49 -28.52 -2.86
N SER A 382 37.43 -29.30 -2.91
CA SER A 382 37.48 -30.74 -2.82
C SER A 382 38.23 -31.26 -4.05
N SER A 383 39.36 -31.91 -3.81
CA SER A 383 40.17 -32.59 -4.82
C SER A 383 39.41 -33.77 -5.43
N SER A 384 39.12 -33.71 -6.72
CA SER A 384 38.82 -34.89 -7.54
C SER A 384 40.00 -35.23 -8.46
N PRO A 385 40.26 -36.50 -8.75
CA PRO A 385 41.54 -36.93 -9.28
C PRO A 385 41.77 -36.60 -10.75
N ALA A 386 43.03 -36.32 -11.07
CA ALA A 386 43.51 -35.98 -12.38
C ALA A 386 43.31 -37.09 -13.42
N ALA A 387 42.71 -36.76 -14.56
CA ALA A 387 42.80 -37.54 -15.77
C ALA A 387 43.89 -36.96 -16.68
N ALA A 388 44.72 -37.86 -17.21
CA ALA A 388 45.97 -37.60 -17.92
C ALA A 388 45.80 -36.77 -19.20
N ALA A 389 46.77 -35.91 -19.45
CA ALA A 389 46.95 -35.16 -20.69
C ALA A 389 47.55 -36.02 -21.81
N PRO A 390 47.20 -35.83 -23.07
CA PRO A 390 48.04 -36.21 -24.19
C PRO A 390 48.85 -35.03 -24.71
N SER A 391 50.08 -35.40 -25.05
CA SER A 391 51.21 -34.62 -25.46
C SER A 391 51.04 -33.76 -26.71
N SER A 392 51.78 -32.68 -26.69
CA SER A 392 52.07 -31.72 -27.76
C SER A 392 52.61 -32.32 -29.04
N SER A 393 52.19 -31.82 -30.20
CA SER A 393 53.03 -31.77 -31.40
C SER A 393 52.91 -30.39 -32.05
N LYS A 394 54.07 -29.73 -32.14
CA LYS A 394 54.34 -28.53 -32.92
C LYS A 394 54.24 -28.87 -34.40
N VAL A 395 53.59 -28.07 -35.20
CA VAL A 395 53.90 -27.89 -36.62
C VAL A 395 53.80 -26.41 -36.97
N ALA A 396 54.77 -26.05 -37.82
CA ALA A 396 55.32 -24.78 -38.18
C ALA A 396 54.42 -23.84 -38.96
N SER A 397 54.81 -22.58 -38.88
CA SER A 397 54.47 -21.48 -39.80
C SER A 397 54.65 -21.81 -41.27
N SER A 398 53.71 -21.37 -42.08
CA SER A 398 54.05 -20.94 -43.47
C SER A 398 53.21 -19.72 -43.87
N LYS A 399 53.94 -18.77 -44.41
CA LYS A 399 53.56 -17.50 -44.97
C LYS A 399 52.83 -17.65 -46.31
N THR A 400 52.23 -16.54 -46.73
CA THR A 400 51.92 -16.03 -48.10
C THR A 400 50.52 -16.43 -48.59
N THR A 401 49.68 -15.61 -49.20
CA THR A 401 49.85 -14.44 -50.07
C THR A 401 48.49 -13.76 -50.26
N ALA A 402 48.51 -12.46 -50.38
CA ALA A 402 47.35 -11.62 -50.74
C ALA A 402 46.96 -11.88 -52.21
N ILE A 403 45.66 -11.89 -52.52
CA ILE A 403 45.14 -11.59 -53.86
C ILE A 403 43.89 -10.70 -53.72
N ASN A 404 43.93 -9.70 -54.55
CA ASN A 404 43.10 -8.52 -54.73
C ASN A 404 41.62 -8.73 -55.11
N ASN A 405 40.85 -7.71 -54.78
CA ASN A 405 39.83 -7.02 -55.56
C ASN A 405 38.64 -7.80 -56.14
N VAL A 406 37.48 -7.48 -55.60
CA VAL A 406 36.32 -7.24 -56.45
C VAL A 406 35.57 -5.98 -55.93
N LYS A 407 35.42 -5.08 -56.83
CA LYS A 407 34.81 -3.76 -56.90
C LYS A 407 33.35 -3.74 -56.49
N ALA A 408 32.97 -2.81 -55.61
CA ALA A 408 31.59 -2.42 -55.36
C ALA A 408 31.00 -1.64 -56.55
N PRO A 409 29.72 -1.78 -56.86
CA PRO A 409 29.03 -0.80 -57.70
C PRO A 409 28.43 0.31 -56.79
N ALA A 410 28.71 1.53 -57.19
CA ALA A 410 28.08 2.73 -56.67
C ALA A 410 26.62 2.80 -57.16
N THR A 411 25.70 3.09 -56.26
CA THR A 411 24.39 3.61 -56.62
C THR A 411 24.11 4.88 -55.83
N SER A 412 24.09 5.94 -56.58
CA SER A 412 23.39 7.23 -56.53
C SER A 412 22.78 7.72 -55.23
N ALA A 413 23.28 8.89 -54.82
CA ALA A 413 22.64 9.81 -53.89
C ALA A 413 21.23 10.20 -54.39
N ALA A 414 20.23 10.01 -53.51
CA ALA A 414 18.94 10.63 -53.66
C ALA A 414 18.92 11.95 -52.89
N ALA A 415 18.49 13.00 -53.56
CA ALA A 415 18.43 14.37 -53.10
C ALA A 415 17.46 14.55 -51.91
N ALA A 416 17.82 15.42 -50.97
CA ALA A 416 16.94 15.92 -49.91
C ALA A 416 15.74 16.66 -50.49
N PRO A 417 14.53 16.53 -49.95
CA PRO A 417 13.41 17.36 -50.35
C PRO A 417 13.53 18.76 -49.73
N ALA A 418 13.18 19.73 -50.56
CA ALA A 418 13.19 21.16 -50.29
C ALA A 418 12.25 21.56 -49.14
N ALA A 419 12.67 22.55 -48.38
CA ALA A 419 11.91 23.19 -47.32
C ALA A 419 10.56 23.75 -47.83
N SER A 420 9.48 23.44 -47.17
CA SER A 420 8.18 24.08 -47.34
C SER A 420 8.17 25.49 -46.72
N PRO A 421 7.42 26.43 -47.29
CA PRO A 421 7.45 27.83 -46.87
C PRO A 421 6.71 28.04 -45.53
N ALA A 422 7.18 29.04 -44.80
CA ALA A 422 6.66 29.49 -43.51
C ALA A 422 5.16 29.80 -43.55
N ALA A 423 4.42 29.28 -42.57
CA ALA A 423 3.04 29.61 -42.34
C ALA A 423 2.91 31.07 -41.85
N SER A 424 2.02 31.80 -42.48
CA SER A 424 1.67 33.19 -42.19
C SER A 424 1.07 33.34 -40.79
N ALA A 425 1.41 34.42 -40.11
CA ALA A 425 0.85 34.83 -38.80
C ALA A 425 -0.68 34.98 -38.85
N PRO A 426 -1.42 34.68 -37.79
CA PRO A 426 -2.86 34.91 -37.72
C PRO A 426 -3.18 36.39 -37.55
N ALA A 427 -4.26 36.82 -38.21
CA ALA A 427 -4.79 38.16 -38.17
C ALA A 427 -5.32 38.58 -36.79
N PRO A 428 -5.33 39.87 -36.44
CA PRO A 428 -5.78 40.35 -35.14
C PRO A 428 -7.31 40.25 -34.97
N ALA A 429 -7.73 39.96 -33.73
CA ALA A 429 -9.13 39.85 -33.33
C ALA A 429 -9.88 41.20 -33.43
N PRO A 430 -11.20 41.19 -33.72
CA PRO A 430 -12.00 42.39 -33.79
C PRO A 430 -12.25 42.99 -32.37
N PRO A 431 -12.48 44.32 -32.28
CA PRO A 431 -12.64 45.00 -31.01
C PRO A 431 -14.01 44.72 -30.35
N ALA A 432 -14.02 44.67 -29.04
CA ALA A 432 -15.20 44.49 -28.19
C ALA A 432 -16.19 45.68 -28.32
N PRO A 433 -17.52 45.45 -28.23
CA PRO A 433 -18.52 46.53 -28.26
C PRO A 433 -18.49 47.35 -26.99
N GLY A 434 -18.59 48.65 -27.16
CA GLY A 434 -18.52 49.64 -26.11
C GLY A 434 -19.73 49.61 -25.15
N THR A 435 -19.41 49.91 -23.90
CA THR A 435 -20.34 50.17 -22.79
C THR A 435 -21.15 51.45 -23.01
N THR A 436 -22.45 51.34 -23.06
CA THR A 436 -23.36 52.50 -22.89
C THR A 436 -23.83 52.54 -21.44
N LYS A 437 -23.58 53.71 -20.86
CA LYS A 437 -24.02 54.17 -19.52
C LYS A 437 -25.50 54.56 -19.60
N ALA A 438 -26.32 54.07 -18.69
CA ALA A 438 -27.62 54.66 -18.39
C ALA A 438 -27.82 54.78 -16.88
N ALA A 439 -28.46 55.88 -16.50
CA ALA A 439 -28.47 56.49 -15.20
C ALA A 439 -29.64 56.04 -14.29
N ASP A 440 -29.39 56.26 -12.97
CA ASP A 440 -30.30 56.60 -11.87
C ASP A 440 -31.58 55.82 -11.53
N SER A 441 -31.46 55.18 -10.40
CA SER A 441 -32.19 55.13 -9.09
C SER A 441 -33.71 55.34 -9.02
N PRO A 442 -34.50 54.91 -7.92
CA PRO A 442 -34.02 54.54 -6.57
C PRO A 442 -34.67 53.28 -5.89
N ALA A 443 -33.95 52.79 -4.93
CA ALA A 443 -34.27 52.20 -3.62
C ALA A 443 -35.55 51.40 -3.37
N ALA A 444 -35.38 50.13 -2.94
CA ALA A 444 -36.09 49.56 -1.80
C ALA A 444 -35.23 48.43 -1.21
N GLY A 445 -35.08 48.44 0.11
CA GLY A 445 -34.12 47.65 0.86
C GLY A 445 -34.39 46.15 0.88
N ALA A 446 -33.30 45.39 0.86
CA ALA A 446 -33.25 43.99 1.26
C ALA A 446 -32.13 43.83 2.29
N PRO A 447 -32.30 42.93 3.28
CA PRO A 447 -31.32 42.78 4.36
C PRO A 447 -30.08 42.04 3.91
N ALA A 448 -28.95 42.39 4.51
CA ALA A 448 -27.63 41.82 4.29
C ALA A 448 -27.59 40.32 4.59
N PRO A 449 -26.81 39.53 3.84
CA PRO A 449 -26.53 38.16 4.21
C PRO A 449 -25.55 38.10 5.38
N THR A 450 -25.97 37.41 6.43
CA THR A 450 -25.16 37.07 7.59
C THR A 450 -24.01 36.15 7.18
N SER A 451 -22.82 36.50 7.61
CA SER A 451 -21.61 35.69 7.54
C SER A 451 -21.85 34.31 8.15
N SER A 452 -21.56 33.27 7.38
CA SER A 452 -21.46 31.89 7.88
C SER A 452 -20.18 31.75 8.68
N ASP A 453 -20.31 31.65 9.99
CA ASP A 453 -19.25 31.23 10.88
C ASP A 453 -18.87 29.78 10.57
N SER A 454 -17.58 29.55 10.25
CA SER A 454 -16.97 28.23 10.16
C SER A 454 -16.78 27.68 11.57
N THR A 455 -17.68 26.81 12.00
CA THR A 455 -17.53 26.04 13.24
C THR A 455 -16.54 24.92 13.04
N SER A 456 -15.34 25.03 13.63
CA SER A 456 -14.42 23.92 13.79
C SER A 456 -14.94 22.99 14.88
N THR A 457 -15.24 21.75 14.55
CA THR A 457 -15.67 20.73 15.49
C THR A 457 -14.44 20.09 16.12
N VAL A 458 -14.21 20.35 17.40
CA VAL A 458 -13.24 19.64 18.23
C VAL A 458 -13.95 18.40 18.78
N TRP A 459 -13.43 17.21 18.48
CA TRP A 459 -13.92 15.94 19.01
C TRP A 459 -13.19 15.63 20.31
N GLU A 460 -13.89 15.71 21.43
CA GLU A 460 -13.43 15.21 22.71
C GLU A 460 -14.11 13.86 22.97
N THR A 461 -13.31 12.78 23.03
CA THR A 461 -13.81 11.42 23.25
C THR A 461 -13.82 11.13 24.74
N VAL A 462 -14.99 11.23 25.38
CA VAL A 462 -15.18 10.71 26.75
C VAL A 462 -15.70 9.29 26.66
N THR A 463 -14.93 8.34 27.19
CA THR A 463 -15.29 6.92 27.21
C THR A 463 -15.86 6.58 28.58
N GLU A 464 -17.16 6.34 28.67
CA GLU A 464 -17.78 5.72 29.84
C GLU A 464 -17.93 4.21 29.63
N TRP A 465 -17.52 3.43 30.63
CA TRP A 465 -17.51 1.98 30.60
C TRP A 465 -18.71 1.43 31.38
N SER A 466 -19.56 0.62 30.74
CA SER A 466 -20.52 -0.22 31.46
C SER A 466 -20.05 -1.68 31.41
N THR A 467 -20.04 -2.32 32.56
CA THR A 467 -19.54 -3.68 32.71
C THR A 467 -20.71 -4.64 32.86
N THR A 468 -20.79 -5.64 31.97
CA THR A 468 -21.74 -6.76 32.12
C THR A 468 -20.93 -8.02 32.38
N THR A 469 -21.14 -8.66 33.52
CA THR A 469 -20.54 -9.96 33.86
C THR A 469 -21.54 -11.06 33.49
N VAL A 470 -21.15 -11.95 32.59
CA VAL A 470 -21.95 -13.13 32.25
C VAL A 470 -21.48 -14.29 33.13
N THR A 471 -22.33 -14.73 34.06
CA THR A 471 -22.10 -15.93 34.88
C THR A 471 -22.89 -17.07 34.26
N PRO A 472 -22.35 -18.28 34.09
CA PRO A 472 -23.12 -19.43 33.63
C PRO A 472 -24.07 -19.92 34.73
N GLY A 473 -25.38 -19.91 34.47
CA GLY A 473 -26.40 -20.65 35.21
C GLY A 473 -27.20 -19.88 36.21
N SER A 474 -28.29 -19.27 35.79
CA SER A 474 -29.61 -19.26 36.46
C SER A 474 -30.62 -18.54 35.56
N ASP A 475 -31.68 -19.25 35.23
CA ASP A 475 -32.82 -18.80 34.44
C ASP A 475 -33.58 -17.66 35.13
N PRO A 476 -34.09 -16.65 34.43
CA PRO A 476 -35.51 -16.56 34.24
C PRO A 476 -35.99 -15.99 32.87
N THR A 477 -36.91 -16.74 32.29
CA THR A 477 -38.11 -16.37 31.51
C THR A 477 -38.02 -15.22 30.49
N ALA A 478 -38.02 -15.64 29.21
CA ALA A 478 -38.72 -15.12 28.04
C ALA A 478 -38.37 -13.76 27.46
N THR A 479 -37.59 -13.76 26.38
CA THR A 479 -38.07 -13.32 25.07
C THR A 479 -37.08 -13.83 24.00
N SER A 480 -37.61 -14.45 22.96
CA SER A 480 -37.00 -15.20 21.89
C SER A 480 -35.69 -14.65 21.31
N THR A 481 -34.58 -15.38 21.49
CA THR A 481 -33.38 -15.40 20.67
C THR A 481 -33.27 -16.75 19.96
N PRO A 482 -32.72 -16.85 18.76
CA PRO A 482 -32.61 -18.12 18.05
C PRO A 482 -31.60 -19.04 18.74
N ASP A 483 -32.01 -20.29 18.82
CA ASP A 483 -31.31 -21.44 19.38
C ASP A 483 -30.05 -21.74 18.54
N LEU A 484 -28.86 -21.56 19.16
CA LEU A 484 -27.57 -21.97 18.62
C LEU A 484 -27.09 -23.25 19.34
N THR A 485 -27.81 -24.35 19.14
CA THR A 485 -27.33 -25.70 19.48
C THR A 485 -27.08 -26.47 18.20
N ASN A 486 -25.92 -26.32 17.62
CA ASN A 486 -25.14 -27.33 16.88
C ASN A 486 -23.82 -26.70 16.41
N GLY A 487 -22.87 -26.53 17.27
CA GLY A 487 -21.48 -26.26 16.96
C GLY A 487 -20.62 -27.21 17.77
N THR A 488 -19.82 -28.00 17.13
CA THR A 488 -18.81 -28.87 17.73
C THR A 488 -17.92 -27.99 18.61
N THR A 489 -18.01 -28.16 19.94
CA THR A 489 -17.11 -27.52 20.90
C THR A 489 -15.71 -28.08 20.66
N SER A 490 -14.90 -27.38 19.89
CA SER A 490 -13.44 -27.57 19.87
C SER A 490 -12.91 -26.99 21.16
N THR A 491 -12.78 -27.82 22.20
CA THR A 491 -12.15 -27.43 23.45
C THR A 491 -10.65 -27.50 23.26
N LEU A 492 -10.01 -26.34 23.01
CA LEU A 492 -8.56 -26.27 23.14
C LEU A 492 -8.16 -26.59 24.59
N PRO A 493 -7.01 -27.25 24.80
CA PRO A 493 -6.58 -27.65 26.15
C PRO A 493 -6.28 -26.44 27.03
N ASP A 494 -6.45 -26.64 28.37
CA ASP A 494 -6.01 -25.67 29.38
C ASP A 494 -4.50 -25.43 29.23
N VAL A 495 -4.07 -24.19 29.31
CA VAL A 495 -2.70 -23.77 29.06
C VAL A 495 -2.16 -22.94 30.22
N ALA A 496 -1.06 -23.40 30.85
CA ALA A 496 -0.38 -22.73 31.98
C ALA A 496 -1.31 -22.28 33.12
N GLY A 497 -2.43 -22.98 33.31
CA GLY A 497 -3.44 -22.70 34.34
C GLY A 497 -4.51 -21.68 33.89
N TYR A 498 -4.56 -21.30 32.64
CA TYR A 498 -5.67 -20.57 32.02
C TYR A 498 -6.50 -21.55 31.18
N LYS A 499 -7.80 -21.30 31.14
CA LYS A 499 -8.75 -22.07 30.35
C LYS A 499 -9.08 -21.36 29.06
N TYR A 500 -9.33 -22.11 28.03
CA TYR A 500 -9.81 -21.55 26.78
C TYR A 500 -11.19 -20.91 26.96
N ALA A 501 -11.33 -19.65 26.57
CA ALA A 501 -12.57 -18.89 26.71
C ALA A 501 -13.35 -18.75 25.40
N GLY A 502 -12.73 -19.06 24.26
CA GLY A 502 -13.36 -19.02 22.93
C GLY A 502 -12.59 -18.21 21.91
N CYS A 503 -13.11 -18.23 20.66
CA CYS A 503 -12.65 -17.39 19.58
C CYS A 503 -13.39 -16.05 19.59
N PHE A 504 -12.67 -14.95 19.66
CA PHE A 504 -13.23 -13.60 19.78
C PHE A 504 -12.74 -12.71 18.65
N LYS A 505 -13.65 -11.91 18.11
CA LYS A 505 -13.36 -10.94 17.10
C LYS A 505 -12.40 -9.87 17.62
N ASP A 506 -11.36 -9.58 16.85
CA ASP A 506 -10.52 -8.42 17.05
C ASP A 506 -10.78 -7.34 16.00
N SER A 507 -10.17 -6.19 16.18
CA SER A 507 -10.33 -5.07 15.26
C SER A 507 -9.13 -4.13 15.35
N ARG A 508 -9.09 -3.12 14.49
CA ARG A 508 -8.05 -2.08 14.49
C ARG A 508 -7.87 -1.40 15.87
N ASP A 509 -8.96 -1.29 16.63
CA ASP A 509 -8.96 -0.66 17.97
C ASP A 509 -8.62 -1.66 19.09
N ARG A 510 -8.20 -2.85 18.76
CA ARG A 510 -7.84 -4.00 19.60
C ARG A 510 -8.84 -4.33 20.72
N ALA A 511 -9.18 -5.58 20.82
CA ALA A 511 -10.02 -6.09 21.89
C ALA A 511 -9.24 -6.24 23.22
N LEU A 512 -7.96 -6.63 23.15
CA LEU A 512 -7.05 -6.72 24.29
C LEU A 512 -6.00 -5.60 24.19
N VAL A 513 -5.95 -4.70 25.18
CA VAL A 513 -5.15 -3.47 25.16
C VAL A 513 -4.14 -3.33 26.30
N GLY A 514 -3.89 -4.39 27.07
CA GLY A 514 -3.01 -4.32 28.24
C GLY A 514 -1.53 -4.41 27.92
N ASP A 515 -1.09 -5.46 27.27
CA ASP A 515 0.26 -5.62 26.75
C ASP A 515 0.18 -6.31 25.38
N ILE A 516 1.03 -5.88 24.45
CA ILE A 516 1.00 -6.32 23.06
C ILE A 516 2.41 -6.80 22.69
N ARG A 517 2.55 -8.08 22.38
CA ARG A 517 3.81 -8.67 21.95
C ARG A 517 3.62 -9.37 20.60
N PRO A 518 3.79 -8.65 19.50
CA PRO A 518 3.62 -9.22 18.16
C PRO A 518 4.68 -10.25 17.78
N ASN A 519 5.78 -10.36 18.53
CA ASN A 519 6.87 -11.29 18.26
C ASN A 519 7.50 -11.78 19.57
N LEU A 520 6.98 -12.88 20.14
CA LEU A 520 7.68 -13.63 21.18
C LEU A 520 8.72 -14.61 20.60
N GLY A 521 8.89 -14.63 19.24
CA GLY A 521 9.59 -15.70 18.56
C GLY A 521 8.85 -17.02 18.73
N GLU A 522 8.57 -17.77 17.68
CA GLU A 522 7.87 -19.05 17.75
C GLU A 522 6.72 -19.10 18.78
N VAL A 523 5.72 -18.20 18.62
CA VAL A 523 4.58 -18.07 19.56
C VAL A 523 3.80 -19.38 19.65
N THR A 524 3.51 -19.79 20.91
CA THR A 524 2.55 -20.81 21.25
C THR A 524 1.50 -20.23 22.20
N ASN A 525 0.35 -20.88 22.36
CA ASN A 525 -0.62 -20.47 23.37
C ASN A 525 -0.01 -20.48 24.77
N THR A 526 0.85 -21.45 25.07
CA THR A 526 1.56 -21.55 26.36
C THR A 526 2.43 -20.32 26.60
N LEU A 527 3.28 -19.93 25.65
CA LEU A 527 4.17 -18.78 25.78
C LEU A 527 3.37 -17.48 25.97
N CYS A 528 2.27 -17.32 25.24
CA CYS A 528 1.42 -16.14 25.35
C CYS A 528 0.74 -16.06 26.72
N VAL A 529 0.16 -17.17 27.21
CA VAL A 529 -0.48 -17.21 28.52
C VAL A 529 0.52 -16.96 29.64
N GLU A 530 1.71 -17.60 29.62
CA GLU A 530 2.77 -17.37 30.63
C GLU A 530 3.24 -15.91 30.60
N HIS A 531 3.39 -15.31 29.43
CA HIS A 531 3.74 -13.90 29.30
C HIS A 531 2.68 -13.01 29.96
N CYS A 532 1.41 -13.14 29.59
CA CYS A 532 0.32 -12.32 30.14
C CYS A 532 0.17 -12.51 31.64
N LYS A 533 0.27 -13.75 32.11
CA LYS A 533 0.23 -14.11 33.54
C LYS A 533 1.38 -13.48 34.33
N SER A 534 2.60 -13.49 33.79
CA SER A 534 3.77 -12.86 34.42
C SER A 534 3.62 -11.34 34.57
N LYS A 535 2.78 -10.72 33.74
CA LYS A 535 2.44 -9.30 33.79
C LYS A 535 1.19 -8.99 34.61
N GLY A 536 0.52 -10.01 35.14
CA GLY A 536 -0.66 -9.88 36.01
C GLY A 536 -1.97 -9.63 35.25
N PHE A 537 -2.05 -9.95 33.96
CA PHE A 537 -3.28 -9.83 33.20
C PHE A 537 -4.18 -11.06 33.36
N ALA A 538 -5.49 -10.84 33.37
CA ALA A 538 -6.48 -11.89 33.51
C ALA A 538 -6.80 -12.65 32.21
N LEU A 539 -6.51 -12.03 31.07
CA LEU A 539 -6.75 -12.58 29.73
C LEU A 539 -5.44 -12.60 28.93
N ALA A 540 -5.28 -13.68 28.16
CA ALA A 540 -4.29 -13.80 27.09
C ALA A 540 -4.99 -14.17 25.80
N GLY A 541 -4.58 -13.60 24.68
CA GLY A 541 -5.13 -13.90 23.37
C GLY A 541 -4.02 -14.07 22.35
N THR A 542 -4.05 -15.16 21.57
CA THR A 542 -3.18 -15.34 20.41
C THR A 542 -3.91 -14.99 19.14
N GLU A 543 -3.22 -14.40 18.19
CA GLU A 543 -3.76 -13.99 16.91
C GLU A 543 -2.74 -14.20 15.80
N TYR A 544 -3.22 -14.52 14.60
CA TYR A 544 -2.44 -14.61 13.38
C TYR A 544 -1.18 -15.49 13.49
N GLY A 545 -1.24 -16.56 14.29
CA GLY A 545 -0.17 -17.54 14.46
C GLY A 545 1.02 -17.10 15.31
N GLY A 546 1.41 -15.83 15.22
CA GLY A 546 2.64 -15.31 15.83
C GLY A 546 2.45 -14.14 16.80
N GLN A 547 1.21 -13.79 17.15
CA GLN A 547 0.92 -12.59 17.95
C GLN A 547 0.32 -12.95 19.30
N CYS A 548 0.70 -12.20 20.34
CA CYS A 548 0.22 -12.38 21.70
C CYS A 548 -0.26 -11.07 22.31
N TYR A 549 -1.46 -11.07 22.87
CA TYR A 549 -2.13 -9.93 23.47
C TYR A 549 -2.55 -10.23 24.89
N CYS A 550 -2.37 -9.27 25.76
CA CYS A 550 -2.78 -9.37 27.16
C CYS A 550 -3.81 -8.30 27.50
N GLY A 551 -4.69 -8.60 28.45
CA GLY A 551 -5.67 -7.64 28.93
C GLY A 551 -6.46 -8.15 30.14
N ASN A 552 -7.35 -7.30 30.65
CA ASN A 552 -8.25 -7.67 31.73
C ASN A 552 -9.73 -7.71 31.31
N SER A 553 -9.99 -7.33 30.06
CA SER A 553 -11.31 -7.36 29.42
C SER A 553 -11.17 -7.24 27.91
N LEU A 554 -12.14 -7.74 27.17
CA LEU A 554 -12.29 -7.59 25.73
C LEU A 554 -13.17 -6.37 25.44
N THR A 555 -12.62 -5.39 24.72
CA THR A 555 -13.29 -4.12 24.42
C THR A 555 -13.81 -4.09 22.99
N GLY A 556 -15.13 -3.93 22.81
CA GLY A 556 -15.73 -3.84 21.48
C GLY A 556 -15.57 -5.12 20.65
N SER A 557 -15.53 -6.25 21.31
CA SER A 557 -15.38 -7.60 20.78
C SER A 557 -16.66 -8.40 20.97
N GLU A 558 -16.79 -9.49 20.24
CA GLU A 558 -17.88 -10.46 20.31
C GLU A 558 -17.31 -11.87 20.14
N LEU A 559 -17.99 -12.87 20.70
CA LEU A 559 -17.67 -14.28 20.45
C LEU A 559 -18.05 -14.59 18.98
N ILE A 560 -17.13 -15.23 18.27
CA ILE A 560 -17.30 -15.63 16.87
C ILE A 560 -17.15 -17.15 16.72
N ASP A 561 -17.37 -17.66 15.51
CA ASP A 561 -17.23 -19.09 15.24
C ASP A 561 -15.78 -19.55 15.43
N GLU A 562 -15.59 -20.75 16.01
CA GLU A 562 -14.27 -21.33 16.27
C GLU A 562 -13.44 -21.54 14.99
N SER A 563 -14.11 -21.70 13.84
CA SER A 563 -13.45 -21.80 12.54
C SER A 563 -12.73 -20.52 12.08
N GLU A 564 -12.97 -19.38 12.73
CA GLU A 564 -12.25 -18.13 12.46
C GLU A 564 -10.89 -18.05 13.17
N CYS A 565 -10.63 -18.95 14.16
CA CYS A 565 -9.36 -19.09 14.87
C CYS A 565 -8.59 -20.33 14.36
N ASP A 566 -8.24 -20.37 13.10
CA ASP A 566 -7.76 -21.54 12.37
C ASP A 566 -6.26 -21.49 12.00
N ILE A 567 -5.55 -20.42 12.35
CA ILE A 567 -4.14 -20.24 11.98
C ILE A 567 -3.24 -21.01 12.95
N PRO A 568 -2.36 -21.92 12.45
CA PRO A 568 -1.41 -22.61 13.29
C PRO A 568 -0.45 -21.66 14.01
N CYS A 569 -0.07 -22.04 15.23
CA CYS A 569 0.95 -21.30 15.98
C CYS A 569 2.32 -21.41 15.31
N GLU A 570 3.08 -20.32 15.28
CA GLU A 570 4.46 -20.31 14.76
C GLU A 570 5.40 -21.25 15.52
N GLY A 571 5.19 -21.39 16.84
CA GLY A 571 6.02 -22.24 17.70
C GLY A 571 5.56 -23.70 17.79
N GLU A 572 4.31 -24.03 17.48
CA GLU A 572 3.77 -25.39 17.51
C GLU A 572 2.62 -25.52 16.49
N SER A 573 2.92 -26.07 15.34
CA SER A 573 1.97 -26.15 14.22
C SER A 573 0.73 -27.04 14.45
N LYS A 574 0.68 -27.77 15.55
CA LYS A 574 -0.50 -28.56 15.97
C LYS A 574 -1.48 -27.76 16.80
N GLU A 575 -1.08 -26.61 17.31
CA GLU A 575 -1.94 -25.68 18.03
C GLU A 575 -2.43 -24.58 17.09
N THR A 576 -3.61 -24.02 17.36
CA THR A 576 -4.11 -22.83 16.66
C THR A 576 -3.93 -21.59 17.53
N CYS A 577 -3.37 -20.54 16.95
CA CYS A 577 -3.09 -19.25 17.58
C CYS A 577 -3.92 -18.14 16.91
N GLY A 578 -5.23 -18.21 17.08
CA GLY A 578 -6.17 -17.25 16.54
C GLY A 578 -6.34 -17.33 15.02
N GLY A 579 -6.83 -16.26 14.43
CA GLY A 579 -7.07 -16.10 13.01
C GLY A 579 -6.79 -14.69 12.55
N GLY A 580 -7.19 -14.35 11.33
CA GLY A 580 -7.10 -12.98 10.84
C GLY A 580 -8.18 -12.09 11.49
N TRP A 581 -7.79 -11.22 12.43
CA TRP A 581 -8.71 -10.44 13.27
C TRP A 581 -9.59 -11.31 14.20
N ALA A 582 -9.05 -12.43 14.65
CA ALA A 582 -9.69 -13.36 15.54
C ALA A 582 -8.71 -13.84 16.62
N LEU A 583 -9.09 -13.67 17.88
CA LEU A 583 -8.29 -14.02 19.05
C LEU A 583 -8.70 -15.38 19.61
N SER A 584 -7.77 -16.32 19.72
CA SER A 584 -7.92 -17.47 20.63
C SER A 584 -7.66 -17.01 22.05
N VAL A 585 -8.72 -16.80 22.82
CA VAL A 585 -8.64 -16.17 24.15
C VAL A 585 -8.60 -17.22 25.26
N TYR A 586 -7.69 -17.00 26.21
CA TYR A 586 -7.51 -17.78 27.44
C TYR A 586 -7.71 -16.88 28.66
N SER A 587 -8.33 -17.42 29.71
CA SER A 587 -8.57 -16.72 30.95
C SER A 587 -8.42 -17.66 32.16
N VAL A 588 -8.27 -17.09 33.33
CA VAL A 588 -8.11 -17.87 34.59
C VAL A 588 -9.29 -18.81 34.87
N ASP A 589 -10.50 -18.39 34.53
CA ASP A 589 -11.74 -19.14 34.83
C ASP A 589 -12.44 -19.70 33.60
N GLY A 590 -11.92 -19.46 32.40
CA GLY A 590 -12.53 -19.85 31.12
C GLY A 590 -13.62 -18.89 30.66
N THR A 591 -13.71 -17.69 31.24
CA THR A 591 -14.67 -16.67 30.85
C THR A 591 -13.96 -15.40 30.39
N ALA A 592 -14.49 -14.70 29.39
CA ALA A 592 -13.96 -13.44 28.92
C ALA A 592 -14.92 -12.29 29.26
N LYS A 593 -14.40 -11.29 29.95
CA LYS A 593 -15.17 -10.09 30.30
C LYS A 593 -15.29 -9.19 29.08
N LEU A 594 -16.51 -9.02 28.54
CA LEU A 594 -16.81 -8.14 27.43
C LEU A 594 -17.15 -6.73 27.90
N VAL A 595 -16.61 -5.72 27.22
CA VAL A 595 -16.91 -4.30 27.48
C VAL A 595 -17.40 -3.66 26.18
N ASN A 596 -18.66 -3.20 26.16
CA ASN A 596 -19.27 -2.59 24.99
C ASN A 596 -18.87 -1.12 24.85
N LYS A 597 -18.45 -0.71 23.65
CA LYS A 597 -18.30 0.71 23.30
C LYS A 597 -19.70 1.30 23.06
N VAL A 598 -20.18 2.15 23.98
CA VAL A 598 -21.47 2.85 23.81
C VAL A 598 -21.25 4.06 22.88
N LYS A 599 -21.84 4.02 21.66
CA LYS A 599 -21.91 5.21 20.80
C LYS A 599 -22.92 6.19 21.38
N ARG A 600 -22.48 7.31 21.94
CA ARG A 600 -23.38 8.41 22.35
C ARG A 600 -23.67 9.30 21.15
N HIS A 601 -24.96 9.60 20.92
CA HIS A 601 -25.40 10.66 20.03
C HIS A 601 -24.98 12.02 20.61
N ALA A 602 -24.35 12.86 19.79
CA ALA A 602 -23.99 14.22 20.19
C ALA A 602 -25.25 15.07 20.46
N HIS A 603 -25.43 15.50 21.69
CA HIS A 603 -26.40 16.56 22.01
C HIS A 603 -25.75 17.92 21.81
N ASN A 604 -26.32 18.73 20.92
CA ASN A 604 -25.96 20.15 20.74
C ASN A 604 -26.33 20.94 21.98
N HIS A 605 -25.36 21.37 22.79
CA HIS A 605 -25.54 22.36 23.82
C HIS A 605 -25.30 23.77 23.22
N LEU A 606 -26.37 24.49 22.94
CA LEU A 606 -26.34 25.94 22.73
C LEU A 606 -26.14 26.60 24.09
N ALA A 607 -24.92 27.08 24.38
CA ALA A 607 -24.66 27.95 25.53
C ALA A 607 -25.04 29.40 25.19
N LEU A 608 -26.18 29.85 25.69
CA LEU A 608 -26.60 31.25 25.67
C LEU A 608 -25.81 32.02 26.74
N HIS A 609 -24.73 32.70 26.34
CA HIS A 609 -24.14 33.76 27.19
C HIS A 609 -24.97 35.03 27.08
N ARG A 610 -25.83 35.28 28.07
CA ARG A 610 -26.41 36.62 28.34
C ARG A 610 -25.34 37.50 28.97
N ARG A 611 -24.88 38.51 28.27
CA ARG A 611 -24.17 39.65 28.85
C ARG A 611 -25.21 40.57 29.53
N GLY A 612 -25.08 40.76 30.83
CA GLY A 612 -25.80 41.78 31.58
C GLY A 612 -25.20 43.17 31.34
N PRO A 613 -25.97 44.25 31.49
CA PRO A 613 -25.51 45.60 31.19
C PRO A 613 -24.61 46.14 32.32
N SER A 614 -23.47 46.70 31.93
CA SER A 614 -22.58 47.44 32.82
C SER A 614 -23.16 48.81 33.10
N ALA A 615 -23.43 49.09 34.40
CA ALA A 615 -23.77 50.40 34.88
C ALA A 615 -22.53 51.29 34.97
N ARG A 616 -22.68 52.54 34.53
CA ARG A 616 -21.70 53.62 34.68
C ARG A 616 -21.55 54.04 36.13
N ARG A 617 -20.36 54.25 36.57
CA ARG A 617 -19.87 55.47 37.21
C ARG A 617 -18.35 55.56 37.12
#